data_596dc86fb28d260e6e8ec2fe4b04c062
#
_entry.id   596dc86fb28d260e6e8ec2fe4b04c062
#
_cell.length_a   1.000
_cell.length_b   1.000
_cell.length_c   1.000
_cell.angle_alpha   90.00
_cell.angle_beta   90.00
_cell.angle_gamma   90.00
#
_symmetry.space_group_name_H-M   'P 1'
#
loop_
_entity.id
_entity.type
_entity.pdbx_description
1 polymer ?
#
loop_
_entity_poly.entity_id
_entity_poly.type
_entity_poly.pdbx_seq_one_letter_code
_entity_poly.pdbx_strand_id
1 'polypeptide(L)'
;DENPWERLRTLKANLKNTPLQMLLRGQNLLGYKHYADDVVEAFVRKAKENGMDRIRIFDALNDPRNMRAAIEAGNKAGVHVQGTMVYTISPVHTNESFVKVAKELKEMGIDSLCIKDMSGLLAPYDAESLVKDLRKEFGEKFDIDLHSHFTCGLASATYLKAVEAGVDIIDTALSP
;
A
#
# COMPACT_ATOMS: atom_id res chain seq x y z
N ASP A 1 -28.92 -0.81 -9.30
CA ASP A 1 -27.48 -0.53 -9.35
C ASP A 1 -27.14 0.41 -8.21
N GLU A 2 -26.01 0.15 -7.51
CA GLU A 2 -25.56 0.94 -6.38
C GLU A 2 -24.63 2.07 -6.86
N ASN A 3 -24.78 3.27 -6.32
CA ASN A 3 -23.86 4.36 -6.55
C ASN A 3 -22.65 4.21 -5.62
N PRO A 4 -21.43 3.95 -6.12
CA PRO A 4 -20.25 3.70 -5.28
C PRO A 4 -19.85 4.90 -4.41
N TRP A 5 -20.10 6.12 -4.85
CA TRP A 5 -19.85 7.33 -4.05
C TRP A 5 -20.82 7.47 -2.87
N GLU A 6 -22.07 7.10 -3.07
CA GLU A 6 -23.08 7.10 -2.01
C GLU A 6 -22.77 6.03 -0.96
N ARG A 7 -22.37 4.84 -1.40
CA ARG A 7 -21.87 3.79 -0.51
C ARG A 7 -20.70 4.28 0.33
N LEU A 8 -19.69 4.92 -0.28
CA LEU A 8 -18.53 5.45 0.42
C LEU A 8 -18.93 6.49 1.47
N ARG A 9 -19.80 7.44 1.13
CA ARG A 9 -20.32 8.44 2.08
C ARG A 9 -21.07 7.79 3.24
N THR A 10 -21.87 6.77 2.96
CA THR A 10 -22.60 6.02 3.98
C THR A 10 -21.66 5.31 4.94
N LEU A 11 -20.62 4.63 4.43
CA LEU A 11 -19.59 4.00 5.25
C LEU A 11 -18.90 5.05 6.13
N LYS A 12 -18.48 6.16 5.54
CA LYS A 12 -17.79 7.24 6.28
C LYS A 12 -18.66 7.86 7.37
N ALA A 13 -19.92 8.02 7.14
CA ALA A 13 -20.87 8.56 8.13
C ALA A 13 -21.04 7.64 9.35
N ASN A 14 -20.87 6.32 9.17
CA ASN A 14 -21.04 5.32 10.22
C ASN A 14 -19.72 4.91 10.90
N LEU A 15 -18.56 5.10 10.25
CA LEU A 15 -17.24 4.77 10.78
C LEU A 15 -16.52 6.05 11.26
N LYS A 16 -16.85 6.51 12.45
CA LYS A 16 -16.35 7.80 12.98
C LYS A 16 -14.87 7.77 13.36
N ASN A 17 -14.38 6.65 13.87
CA ASN A 17 -13.04 6.52 14.44
C ASN A 17 -12.09 5.67 13.59
N THR A 18 -12.58 5.07 12.49
CA THR A 18 -11.80 4.18 11.63
C THR A 18 -11.59 4.84 10.27
N PRO A 19 -10.35 5.09 9.86
CA PRO A 19 -10.05 5.60 8.53
C PRO A 19 -10.48 4.59 7.44
N LEU A 20 -11.03 5.11 6.34
CA LEU A 20 -11.33 4.30 5.16
C LEU A 20 -10.14 4.30 4.21
N GLN A 21 -9.73 3.10 3.78
CA GLN A 21 -8.63 2.90 2.84
C GLN A 21 -9.10 2.21 1.58
N MET A 22 -8.58 2.63 0.43
CA MET A 22 -8.78 1.94 -0.84
C MET A 22 -7.46 1.60 -1.50
N LEU A 23 -7.47 0.53 -2.30
CA LEU A 23 -6.36 0.16 -3.16
C LEU A 23 -6.49 0.85 -4.52
N LEU A 24 -5.37 1.35 -5.04
CA LEU A 24 -5.28 2.00 -6.35
C LEU A 24 -4.12 1.40 -7.16
N ARG A 25 -4.41 0.95 -8.37
CA ARG A 25 -3.43 0.32 -9.26
C ARG A 25 -2.66 1.37 -10.08
N GLY A 26 -2.03 2.34 -9.41
CA GLY A 26 -1.33 3.42 -10.11
C GLY A 26 -2.18 4.05 -11.21
N GLN A 27 -1.62 4.15 -12.42
CA GLN A 27 -2.27 4.72 -13.60
C GLN A 27 -3.51 3.94 -14.09
N ASN A 28 -3.68 2.70 -13.63
CA ASN A 28 -4.82 1.86 -14.00
C ASN A 28 -6.05 2.09 -13.10
N LEU A 29 -5.93 2.90 -12.06
CA LEU A 29 -6.99 3.13 -11.07
C LEU A 29 -7.53 1.81 -10.49
N LEU A 30 -8.77 1.45 -10.82
CA LEU A 30 -9.42 0.19 -10.43
C LEU A 30 -9.51 -0.80 -11.60
N GLY A 31 -8.99 -0.44 -12.77
CA GLY A 31 -9.12 -1.19 -14.01
C GLY A 31 -7.86 -1.95 -14.43
N TYR A 32 -7.83 -2.29 -15.72
CA TYR A 32 -6.76 -3.08 -16.37
C TYR A 32 -6.12 -2.36 -17.56
N LYS A 33 -6.36 -1.07 -17.72
CA LYS A 33 -5.74 -0.21 -18.73
C LYS A 33 -5.33 1.12 -18.11
N HIS A 34 -4.36 1.77 -18.69
CA HIS A 34 -3.94 3.10 -18.27
C HIS A 34 -5.00 4.15 -18.57
N TYR A 35 -5.20 5.05 -17.64
CA TYR A 35 -5.97 6.27 -17.81
C TYR A 35 -5.02 7.47 -17.93
N ALA A 36 -5.50 8.57 -18.50
CA ALA A 36 -4.75 9.81 -18.55
C ALA A 36 -4.60 10.42 -17.13
N ASP A 37 -3.58 11.25 -16.93
CA ASP A 37 -3.24 11.82 -15.62
C ASP A 37 -4.37 12.64 -15.02
N ASP A 38 -5.09 13.40 -15.85
CA ASP A 38 -6.25 14.20 -15.43
C ASP A 38 -7.40 13.33 -14.90
N VAL A 39 -7.59 12.14 -15.47
CA VAL A 39 -8.58 11.15 -14.98
C VAL A 39 -8.14 10.59 -13.64
N VAL A 40 -6.85 10.27 -13.47
CA VAL A 40 -6.28 9.81 -12.20
C VAL A 40 -6.46 10.88 -11.12
N GLU A 41 -6.11 12.14 -11.42
CA GLU A 41 -6.28 13.27 -10.50
C GLU A 41 -7.76 13.47 -10.12
N ALA A 42 -8.66 13.46 -11.11
CA ALA A 42 -10.08 13.62 -10.87
C ALA A 42 -10.66 12.49 -10.00
N PHE A 43 -10.22 11.25 -10.23
CA PHE A 43 -10.64 10.10 -9.43
C PHE A 43 -10.20 10.21 -7.97
N VAL A 44 -8.91 10.49 -7.73
CA VAL A 44 -8.35 10.63 -6.38
C VAL A 44 -9.02 11.76 -5.61
N ARG A 45 -9.20 12.92 -6.26
CA ARG A 45 -9.92 14.05 -5.67
C ARG A 45 -11.36 13.67 -5.30
N LYS A 46 -12.09 12.99 -6.20
CA LYS A 46 -13.45 12.53 -5.95
C LYS A 46 -13.52 11.50 -4.82
N ALA A 47 -12.56 10.57 -4.72
CA ALA A 47 -12.49 9.63 -3.62
C ALA A 47 -12.35 10.38 -2.27
N LYS A 48 -11.45 11.35 -2.20
CA LYS A 48 -11.26 12.18 -1.00
C LYS A 48 -12.52 12.98 -0.65
N GLU A 49 -13.13 13.67 -1.61
CA GLU A 49 -14.36 14.44 -1.41
C GLU A 49 -15.52 13.60 -0.87
N ASN A 50 -15.56 12.30 -1.19
CA ASN A 50 -16.58 11.37 -0.74
C ASN A 50 -16.22 10.60 0.54
N GLY A 51 -15.08 10.90 1.17
CA GLY A 51 -14.76 10.40 2.51
C GLY A 51 -13.64 9.36 2.57
N MET A 52 -12.87 9.14 1.49
CA MET A 52 -11.68 8.31 1.54
C MET A 52 -10.57 9.00 2.34
N ASP A 53 -10.00 8.29 3.32
CA ASP A 53 -8.97 8.82 4.20
C ASP A 53 -7.56 8.44 3.72
N ARG A 54 -7.40 7.22 3.18
CA ARG A 54 -6.11 6.67 2.75
C ARG A 54 -6.22 6.04 1.37
N ILE A 55 -5.19 6.22 0.55
CA ILE A 55 -5.09 5.56 -0.75
C ILE A 55 -3.78 4.76 -0.76
N ARG A 56 -3.91 3.44 -0.90
CA ARG A 56 -2.79 2.52 -1.08
C ARG A 56 -2.51 2.38 -2.57
N ILE A 57 -1.38 2.88 -3.02
CA ILE A 57 -1.01 2.92 -4.44
C ILE A 57 0.05 1.86 -4.70
N PHE A 58 -0.17 1.02 -5.71
CA PHE A 58 0.79 -0.01 -6.11
C PHE A 58 0.93 -0.14 -7.62
N ASP A 59 2.05 -0.69 -8.01
CA ASP A 59 2.29 -1.28 -9.34
C ASP A 59 2.79 -2.71 -9.16
N ALA A 60 2.21 -3.66 -9.90
CA ALA A 60 2.52 -5.09 -9.75
C ALA A 60 3.98 -5.44 -10.09
N LEU A 61 4.66 -4.61 -10.88
CA LEU A 61 6.05 -4.77 -11.29
C LEU A 61 7.01 -3.85 -10.52
N ASN A 62 6.52 -3.14 -9.51
CA ASN A 62 7.29 -2.13 -8.76
C ASN A 62 7.89 -1.02 -9.66
N ASP A 63 7.14 -0.59 -10.69
CA ASP A 63 7.54 0.56 -11.50
C ASP A 63 7.02 1.87 -10.88
N PRO A 64 7.88 2.69 -10.25
CA PRO A 64 7.45 3.93 -9.59
C PRO A 64 6.85 4.94 -10.57
N ARG A 65 7.23 4.89 -11.86
CA ARG A 65 6.69 5.79 -12.90
C ARG A 65 5.19 5.62 -13.06
N ASN A 66 4.69 4.38 -12.92
CA ASN A 66 3.25 4.07 -13.01
C ASN A 66 2.47 4.53 -11.75
N MET A 67 3.15 4.87 -10.68
CA MET A 67 2.55 5.31 -9.41
C MET A 67 2.57 6.84 -9.24
N ARG A 68 3.43 7.54 -9.96
CA ARG A 68 3.73 8.96 -9.79
C ARG A 68 2.47 9.84 -9.82
N ALA A 69 1.68 9.78 -10.90
CA ALA A 69 0.50 10.63 -11.05
C ALA A 69 -0.52 10.42 -9.90
N ALA A 70 -0.69 9.18 -9.44
CA ALA A 70 -1.58 8.87 -8.33
C ALA A 70 -1.04 9.38 -6.98
N ILE A 71 0.27 9.30 -6.73
CA ILE A 71 0.92 9.84 -5.53
C ILE A 71 0.79 11.36 -5.50
N GLU A 72 1.12 12.03 -6.59
CA GLU A 72 1.00 13.49 -6.71
C GLU A 72 -0.44 13.97 -6.52
N ALA A 73 -1.40 13.26 -7.12
CA ALA A 73 -2.82 13.54 -6.96
C ALA A 73 -3.28 13.36 -5.50
N GLY A 74 -2.80 12.32 -4.82
CA GLY A 74 -3.07 12.06 -3.40
C GLY A 74 -2.56 13.18 -2.50
N ASN A 75 -1.31 13.57 -2.68
CA ASN A 75 -0.68 14.66 -1.95
C ASN A 75 -1.44 15.99 -2.18
N LYS A 76 -1.79 16.31 -3.43
CA LYS A 76 -2.55 17.51 -3.79
C LYS A 76 -3.95 17.52 -3.17
N ALA A 77 -4.61 16.37 -3.10
CA ALA A 77 -5.93 16.22 -2.50
C ALA A 77 -5.91 16.19 -0.96
N GLY A 78 -4.73 16.06 -0.34
CA GLY A 78 -4.58 15.94 1.11
C GLY A 78 -5.17 14.64 1.66
N VAL A 79 -5.07 13.54 0.91
CA VAL A 79 -5.37 12.19 1.39
C VAL A 79 -4.07 11.52 1.84
N HIS A 80 -4.13 10.67 2.86
CA HIS A 80 -2.95 9.88 3.25
C HIS A 80 -2.55 8.93 2.11
N VAL A 81 -1.32 9.06 1.65
CA VAL A 81 -0.78 8.28 0.54
C VAL A 81 0.10 7.16 1.08
N GLN A 82 -0.33 5.93 0.93
CA GLN A 82 0.47 4.76 1.22
C GLN A 82 1.07 4.21 -0.08
N GLY A 83 2.39 4.31 -0.21
CA GLY A 83 3.11 3.69 -1.32
C GLY A 83 3.30 2.21 -1.07
N THR A 84 3.29 1.40 -2.13
CA THR A 84 3.34 -0.05 -1.98
C THR A 84 4.49 -0.64 -2.76
N MET A 85 5.22 -1.50 -2.11
CA MET A 85 6.27 -2.34 -2.67
C MET A 85 5.76 -3.78 -2.73
N VAL A 86 5.66 -4.35 -3.93
CA VAL A 86 5.22 -5.73 -4.14
C VAL A 86 6.38 -6.68 -3.91
N TYR A 87 6.20 -7.60 -2.96
CA TYR A 87 7.19 -8.63 -2.67
C TYR A 87 7.09 -9.79 -3.67
N THR A 88 8.24 -10.26 -4.12
CA THR A 88 8.38 -11.47 -4.95
C THR A 88 9.76 -12.08 -4.76
N ILE A 89 9.94 -13.30 -5.22
CA ILE A 89 11.21 -14.04 -5.15
C ILE A 89 11.77 -14.24 -6.55
N SER A 90 12.95 -13.73 -6.80
CA SER A 90 13.73 -13.99 -8.02
C SER A 90 15.21 -13.65 -7.79
N PRO A 91 16.11 -14.01 -8.71
CA PRO A 91 17.54 -13.67 -8.57
C PRO A 91 17.86 -12.17 -8.49
N VAL A 92 16.93 -11.30 -8.91
CA VAL A 92 17.12 -9.85 -8.93
C VAL A 92 16.35 -9.11 -7.82
N HIS A 93 15.47 -9.82 -7.10
CA HIS A 93 14.71 -9.25 -6.00
C HIS A 93 15.42 -9.57 -4.67
N THR A 94 16.21 -8.63 -4.21
CA THR A 94 16.94 -8.68 -2.94
C THR A 94 16.39 -7.64 -1.97
N ASN A 95 16.75 -7.72 -0.70
CA ASN A 95 16.37 -6.68 0.28
C ASN A 95 16.84 -5.28 -0.19
N GLU A 96 18.06 -5.19 -0.73
CA GLU A 96 18.59 -3.91 -1.24
C GLU A 96 17.74 -3.37 -2.37
N SER A 97 17.25 -4.24 -3.28
CA SER A 97 16.37 -3.82 -4.37
C SER A 97 15.02 -3.31 -3.85
N PHE A 98 14.46 -3.95 -2.85
CA PHE A 98 13.23 -3.52 -2.19
C PHE A 98 13.40 -2.21 -1.42
N VAL A 99 14.48 -2.06 -0.66
CA VAL A 99 14.82 -0.81 0.02
C VAL A 99 14.97 0.33 -0.98
N LYS A 100 15.59 0.09 -2.13
CA LYS A 100 15.71 1.09 -3.21
C LYS A 100 14.35 1.54 -3.72
N VAL A 101 13.44 0.62 -4.02
CA VAL A 101 12.05 0.96 -4.43
C VAL A 101 11.35 1.79 -3.34
N ALA A 102 11.47 1.38 -2.09
CA ALA A 102 10.88 2.10 -0.97
C ALA A 102 11.43 3.55 -0.83
N LYS A 103 12.72 3.75 -1.07
CA LYS A 103 13.34 5.10 -1.09
C LYS A 103 12.78 5.95 -2.22
N GLU A 104 12.70 5.43 -3.43
CA GLU A 104 12.12 6.14 -4.57
C GLU A 104 10.67 6.56 -4.29
N LEU A 105 9.86 5.69 -3.68
CA LEU A 105 8.50 6.02 -3.27
C LEU A 105 8.48 7.10 -2.19
N LYS A 106 9.38 7.03 -1.21
CA LYS A 106 9.49 8.05 -0.16
C LYS A 106 9.85 9.42 -0.73
N GLU A 107 10.76 9.47 -1.71
CA GLU A 107 11.12 10.70 -2.43
C GLU A 107 9.94 11.27 -3.23
N MET A 108 9.00 10.45 -3.67
CA MET A 108 7.75 10.89 -4.29
C MET A 108 6.73 11.47 -3.30
N GLY A 109 6.97 11.36 -2.00
CA GLY A 109 6.14 11.96 -0.97
C GLY A 109 5.04 11.06 -0.42
N ILE A 110 5.28 9.75 -0.30
CA ILE A 110 4.35 8.86 0.41
C ILE A 110 4.41 9.10 1.93
N ASP A 111 3.29 8.94 2.61
CA ASP A 111 3.17 9.08 4.07
C ASP A 111 3.52 7.79 4.82
N SER A 112 3.29 6.63 4.21
CA SER A 112 3.60 5.30 4.76
C SER A 112 3.93 4.30 3.65
N LEU A 113 4.58 3.19 4.02
CA LEU A 113 4.96 2.11 3.10
C LEU A 113 4.14 0.85 3.39
N CYS A 114 3.66 0.18 2.34
CA CYS A 114 3.11 -1.18 2.44
C CYS A 114 4.05 -2.19 1.77
N ILE A 115 4.45 -3.22 2.50
CA ILE A 115 5.03 -4.44 1.93
C ILE A 115 3.86 -5.32 1.50
N LYS A 116 3.71 -5.55 0.20
CA LYS A 116 2.58 -6.31 -0.36
C LYS A 116 3.01 -7.67 -0.88
N ASP A 117 2.75 -8.69 -0.09
CA ASP A 117 2.97 -10.09 -0.45
C ASP A 117 1.68 -10.71 -1.03
N MET A 118 1.41 -10.44 -2.30
CA MET A 118 0.20 -10.91 -2.98
C MET A 118 0.14 -12.42 -3.18
N SER A 119 1.28 -13.10 -3.15
CA SER A 119 1.38 -14.54 -3.42
C SER A 119 1.57 -15.38 -2.15
N GLY A 120 1.73 -14.74 -1.00
CA GLY A 120 1.99 -15.42 0.27
C GLY A 120 3.37 -16.09 0.32
N LEU A 121 4.36 -15.52 -0.40
CA LEU A 121 5.71 -16.07 -0.54
C LEU A 121 6.68 -15.61 0.55
N LEU A 122 6.36 -14.53 1.24
CA LEU A 122 7.25 -13.92 2.24
C LEU A 122 7.36 -14.84 3.47
N ALA A 123 8.51 -15.52 3.57
CA ALA A 123 8.77 -16.39 4.71
C ALA A 123 9.03 -15.58 6.00
N PRO A 124 8.79 -16.15 7.20
CA PRO A 124 8.88 -15.40 8.46
C PRO A 124 10.24 -14.71 8.69
N TYR A 125 11.34 -15.40 8.44
CA TYR A 125 12.69 -14.82 8.64
C TYR A 125 13.09 -13.85 7.52
N ASP A 126 12.56 -14.01 6.31
CA ASP A 126 12.76 -13.05 5.23
C ASP A 126 12.00 -11.75 5.53
N ALA A 127 10.80 -11.85 6.11
CA ALA A 127 10.04 -10.69 6.60
C ALA A 127 10.81 -9.94 7.70
N GLU A 128 11.34 -10.67 8.68
CA GLU A 128 12.16 -10.10 9.75
C GLU A 128 13.37 -9.35 9.18
N SER A 129 14.09 -9.97 8.24
CA SER A 129 15.27 -9.37 7.60
C SER A 129 14.91 -8.12 6.81
N LEU A 130 13.89 -8.20 5.94
CA LEU A 130 13.44 -7.06 5.12
C LEU A 130 12.96 -5.88 5.97
N VAL A 131 12.16 -6.15 7.01
CA VAL A 131 11.66 -5.10 7.91
C VAL A 131 12.81 -4.41 8.66
N LYS A 132 13.80 -5.16 9.14
CA LYS A 132 14.99 -4.59 9.78
C LYS A 132 15.76 -3.67 8.83
N ASP A 133 15.93 -4.06 7.57
CA ASP A 133 16.61 -3.23 6.57
C ASP A 133 15.80 -1.95 6.26
N LEU A 134 14.48 -2.05 6.16
CA LEU A 134 13.60 -0.89 6.00
C LEU A 134 13.63 0.03 7.24
N ARG A 135 13.63 -0.53 8.45
CA ARG A 135 13.76 0.27 9.69
C ARG A 135 15.09 0.98 9.79
N LYS A 136 16.17 0.34 9.40
CA LYS A 136 17.49 0.98 9.33
C LYS A 136 17.52 2.18 8.38
N GLU A 137 16.76 2.13 7.28
CA GLU A 137 16.68 3.21 6.30
C GLU A 137 15.73 4.34 6.74
N PHE A 138 14.54 4.00 7.23
CA PHE A 138 13.45 4.98 7.46
C PHE A 138 13.25 5.36 8.94
N GLY A 139 13.85 4.60 9.87
CA GLY A 139 13.66 4.81 11.31
C GLY A 139 12.27 4.42 11.83
N GLU A 140 12.02 4.69 13.11
CA GLU A 140 10.82 4.25 13.83
C GLU A 140 9.55 5.09 13.57
N LYS A 141 9.71 6.27 13.00
CA LYS A 141 8.59 7.23 12.82
C LYS A 141 7.85 7.11 11.50
N PHE A 142 8.34 6.25 10.62
CA PHE A 142 7.74 6.04 9.31
C PHE A 142 6.95 4.75 9.32
N ASP A 143 5.62 4.83 9.21
CA ASP A 143 4.75 3.68 9.31
C ASP A 143 5.02 2.66 8.19
N ILE A 144 5.27 1.42 8.60
CA ILE A 144 5.41 0.25 7.71
C ILE A 144 4.24 -0.70 7.96
N ASP A 145 3.55 -1.02 6.89
CA ASP A 145 2.41 -1.94 6.84
C ASP A 145 2.83 -3.24 6.14
N LEU A 146 2.34 -4.38 6.61
CA LEU A 146 2.51 -5.66 5.95
C LEU A 146 1.17 -6.26 5.56
N HIS A 147 1.00 -6.46 4.26
CA HIS A 147 -0.12 -7.17 3.65
C HIS A 147 0.36 -8.50 3.10
N SER A 148 -0.27 -9.61 3.47
CA SER A 148 0.02 -10.92 2.91
C SER A 148 -1.27 -11.71 2.63
N HIS A 149 -1.19 -12.60 1.63
CA HIS A 149 -2.21 -13.59 1.37
C HIS A 149 -1.84 -14.92 2.05
N PHE A 150 -2.82 -15.64 2.58
CA PHE A 150 -2.59 -16.90 3.32
C PHE A 150 -2.40 -18.13 2.41
N THR A 151 -1.93 -17.93 1.19
CA THR A 151 -1.86 -18.94 0.13
C THR A 151 -0.94 -20.12 0.48
N CYS A 152 0.20 -19.83 1.12
CA CYS A 152 1.17 -20.86 1.55
C CYS A 152 1.03 -21.25 3.02
N GLY A 153 0.04 -20.74 3.74
CA GLY A 153 -0.18 -21.02 5.15
C GLY A 153 0.82 -20.36 6.11
N LEU A 154 1.65 -19.43 5.65
CA LEU A 154 2.74 -18.82 6.44
C LEU A 154 2.39 -17.49 7.07
N ALA A 155 1.34 -16.79 6.62
CA ALA A 155 1.09 -15.39 6.95
C ALA A 155 1.05 -15.11 8.46
N SER A 156 0.51 -16.00 9.29
CA SER A 156 0.48 -15.79 10.74
C SER A 156 1.89 -15.74 11.36
N ALA A 157 2.78 -16.65 10.95
CA ALA A 157 4.17 -16.66 11.43
C ALA A 157 4.97 -15.49 10.84
N THR A 158 4.71 -15.15 9.57
CA THR A 158 5.31 -14.00 8.89
C THR A 158 4.94 -12.70 9.59
N TYR A 159 3.67 -12.50 9.93
CA TYR A 159 3.20 -11.32 10.66
C TYR A 159 3.84 -11.23 12.06
N LEU A 160 3.91 -12.35 12.79
CA LEU A 160 4.57 -12.35 14.10
C LEU A 160 6.02 -11.86 13.99
N LYS A 161 6.80 -12.41 13.06
CA LYS A 161 8.19 -12.03 12.84
C LYS A 161 8.34 -10.59 12.34
N ALA A 162 7.45 -10.12 11.49
CA ALA A 162 7.45 -8.74 11.01
C ALA A 162 7.14 -7.74 12.14
N VAL A 163 6.19 -8.05 13.01
CA VAL A 163 5.85 -7.21 14.19
C VAL A 163 7.03 -7.17 15.18
N GLU A 164 7.66 -8.32 15.47
CA GLU A 164 8.88 -8.36 16.29
C GLU A 164 10.02 -7.52 15.70
N ALA A 165 10.08 -7.42 14.36
CA ALA A 165 11.08 -6.63 13.65
C ALA A 165 10.71 -5.13 13.51
N GLY A 166 9.49 -4.74 13.91
CA GLY A 166 9.06 -3.34 13.97
C GLY A 166 8.01 -2.92 12.93
N VAL A 167 7.24 -3.82 12.32
CA VAL A 167 6.08 -3.45 11.51
C VAL A 167 5.02 -2.81 12.41
N ASP A 168 4.42 -1.70 11.97
CA ASP A 168 3.42 -0.94 12.73
C ASP A 168 2.00 -1.43 12.47
N ILE A 169 1.73 -1.88 11.23
CA ILE A 169 0.39 -2.22 10.76
C ILE A 169 0.43 -3.58 10.07
N ILE A 170 -0.57 -4.41 10.31
CA ILE A 170 -0.80 -5.66 9.59
C ILE A 170 -2.22 -5.69 9.03
N ASP A 171 -2.36 -6.16 7.80
CA ASP A 171 -3.67 -6.36 7.18
C ASP A 171 -4.28 -7.71 7.62
N THR A 172 -5.53 -7.66 8.02
CA THR A 172 -6.30 -8.87 8.40
C THR A 172 -7.66 -8.88 7.74
N ALA A 173 -8.34 -10.04 7.75
CA ALA A 173 -9.71 -10.17 7.30
C ALA A 173 -10.64 -10.49 8.49
N LEU A 174 -11.88 -9.98 8.44
CA LEU A 174 -12.88 -10.21 9.49
C LEU A 174 -13.55 -11.58 9.36
N SER A 175 -13.54 -12.13 8.16
CA SER A 175 -14.17 -13.41 7.85
C SER A 175 -13.38 -14.11 6.74
N PRO A 176 -13.31 -15.45 6.77
CA PRO A 176 -12.78 -16.23 5.67
C PRO A 176 -13.68 -16.15 4.45
#